data_04ff8f5d37d5b92e5f572de54b96afda
#
_entry.id   04ff8f5d37d5b92e5f572de54b96afda
#
_cell.length_a   1.000
_cell.length_b   1.000
_cell.length_c   1.000
_cell.angle_alpha   90.00
_cell.angle_beta   90.00
_cell.angle_gamma   90.00
#
_symmetry.space_group_name_H-M   'P 1'
#
loop_
_entity.id
_entity.type
_entity.pdbx_description
1 polymer ?
#
loop_
_entity_poly.entity_id
_entity_poly.type
_entity_poly.pdbx_seq_one_letter_code
_entity_poly.pdbx_strand_id
1 'polypeptide(L)'
;MVREKYTKTHYVVLFTDVHNFSIAAKFLAENQHKFIQEMYEILGDIVVREEGELIKYLGDGFICVFSTGLEGKAVACAIRMREKFLELVKKWELPSETELEVGIDVGEVFEGIYGHRTLKLKDIYGEVVNLAAMIGHHRGIAVTERIYESLKDEYSFQRILDMKVKWQYEPLKLWEVVE
;
A
#
# COMPACT_ATOMS: atom_id res chain seq x y z
N MET A 1 13.06 15.29 -29.80
CA MET A 1 13.45 14.71 -28.51
C MET A 1 12.40 15.17 -27.49
N VAL A 2 11.43 14.30 -27.18
CA VAL A 2 10.40 14.61 -26.16
C VAL A 2 11.14 14.60 -24.83
N ARG A 3 11.25 15.73 -24.15
CA ARG A 3 11.70 15.79 -22.76
C ARG A 3 10.72 14.96 -21.93
N GLU A 4 11.17 13.83 -21.41
CA GLU A 4 10.43 13.06 -20.45
C GLU A 4 10.20 13.98 -19.25
N LYS A 5 8.95 14.39 -19.04
CA LYS A 5 8.57 15.23 -17.91
C LYS A 5 8.34 14.30 -16.71
N TYR A 6 9.33 14.23 -15.83
CA TYR A 6 9.10 13.79 -14.45
C TYR A 6 9.00 15.03 -13.54
N THR A 7 8.22 14.89 -12.50
CA THR A 7 8.02 15.95 -11.49
C THR A 7 8.45 15.42 -10.13
N LYS A 8 9.21 16.20 -9.40
CA LYS A 8 9.47 15.98 -7.98
C LYS A 8 8.27 16.44 -7.18
N THR A 9 7.69 15.56 -6.41
CA THR A 9 6.55 15.89 -5.54
C THR A 9 6.64 15.11 -4.23
N HIS A 10 5.77 15.42 -3.27
CA HIS A 10 5.67 14.70 -2.02
C HIS A 10 4.30 14.03 -1.93
N TYR A 11 4.31 12.75 -1.60
CA TYR A 11 3.10 11.97 -1.39
C TYR A 11 3.16 11.17 -0.09
N VAL A 12 1.99 10.90 0.45
CA VAL A 12 1.78 9.74 1.30
C VAL A 12 1.64 8.53 0.37
N VAL A 13 2.54 7.58 0.47
CA VAL A 13 2.55 6.37 -0.37
C VAL A 13 1.98 5.22 0.45
N LEU A 14 0.98 4.55 -0.09
CA LEU A 14 0.37 3.37 0.47
C LEU A 14 0.60 2.19 -0.47
N PHE A 15 1.21 1.15 0.04
CA PHE A 15 1.43 -0.13 -0.62
C PHE A 15 0.55 -1.19 0.01
N THR A 16 -0.04 -2.07 -0.80
CA THR A 16 -0.80 -3.24 -0.34
C THR A 16 -0.25 -4.52 -0.92
N ASP A 17 -0.38 -5.60 -0.15
CA ASP A 17 -0.09 -6.96 -0.57
C ASP A 17 -1.05 -7.94 0.13
N VAL A 18 -1.25 -9.13 -0.41
CA VAL A 18 -2.09 -10.14 0.22
C VAL A 18 -1.22 -11.21 0.87
N HIS A 19 -1.25 -11.25 2.20
CA HIS A 19 -0.56 -12.27 2.97
C HIS A 19 -1.01 -13.67 2.54
N ASN A 20 -0.03 -14.55 2.24
CA ASN A 20 -0.27 -15.93 1.81
C ASN A 20 -1.11 -16.07 0.52
N PHE A 21 -1.08 -15.10 -0.40
CA PHE A 21 -1.84 -15.19 -1.65
C PHE A 21 -1.55 -16.46 -2.44
N SER A 22 -0.33 -16.96 -2.45
CA SER A 22 0.03 -18.22 -3.11
C SER A 22 -0.73 -19.43 -2.57
N ILE A 23 -1.15 -19.41 -1.31
CA ILE A 23 -2.01 -20.41 -0.67
C ILE A 23 -3.47 -20.15 -1.08
N ALA A 24 -3.95 -18.92 -0.92
CA ALA A 24 -5.30 -18.51 -1.33
C ALA A 24 -5.57 -18.82 -2.80
N ALA A 25 -4.59 -18.61 -3.68
CA ALA A 25 -4.67 -18.92 -5.11
C ALA A 25 -4.99 -20.39 -5.40
N LYS A 26 -4.54 -21.33 -4.56
CA LYS A 26 -4.88 -22.76 -4.70
C LYS A 26 -6.36 -23.02 -4.40
N PHE A 27 -6.94 -22.29 -3.44
CA PHE A 27 -8.37 -22.39 -3.13
C PHE A 27 -9.23 -21.76 -4.23
N LEU A 28 -8.78 -20.64 -4.79
CA LEU A 28 -9.45 -19.94 -5.88
C LEU A 28 -9.41 -20.74 -7.20
N ALA A 29 -8.38 -21.54 -7.41
CA ALA A 29 -8.16 -22.33 -8.62
C ALA A 29 -8.32 -21.46 -9.90
N GLU A 30 -9.22 -21.84 -10.79
CA GLU A 30 -9.50 -21.11 -12.04
C GLU A 30 -10.20 -19.75 -11.83
N ASN A 31 -10.71 -19.47 -10.63
CA ASN A 31 -11.40 -18.23 -10.32
C ASN A 31 -10.48 -17.09 -9.82
N GLN A 32 -9.15 -17.30 -9.79
CA GLN A 32 -8.19 -16.28 -9.34
C GLN A 32 -8.43 -14.92 -10.02
N HIS A 33 -8.62 -14.92 -11.33
CA HIS A 33 -8.83 -13.68 -12.10
C HIS A 33 -10.10 -12.93 -11.68
N LYS A 34 -11.16 -13.62 -11.27
CA LYS A 34 -12.41 -13.01 -10.78
C LYS A 34 -12.21 -12.40 -9.41
N PHE A 35 -11.52 -13.13 -8.51
CA PHE A 35 -11.18 -12.61 -7.19
C PHE A 35 -10.32 -11.35 -7.27
N ILE A 36 -9.25 -11.37 -8.07
CA ILE A 36 -8.35 -10.22 -8.25
C ILE A 36 -9.12 -9.02 -8.81
N GLN A 37 -9.96 -9.22 -9.83
CA GLN A 37 -10.76 -8.15 -10.40
C GLN A 37 -11.71 -7.54 -9.37
N GLU A 38 -12.43 -8.37 -8.62
CA GLU A 38 -13.35 -7.90 -7.58
C GLU A 38 -12.61 -7.18 -6.45
N MET A 39 -11.46 -7.70 -6.02
CA MET A 39 -10.61 -7.06 -5.03
C MET A 39 -10.15 -5.68 -5.51
N TYR A 40 -9.66 -5.57 -6.74
CA TYR A 40 -9.22 -4.29 -7.30
C TYR A 40 -10.36 -3.26 -7.38
N GLU A 41 -11.56 -3.67 -7.78
CA GLU A 41 -12.72 -2.79 -7.84
C GLU A 41 -13.12 -2.28 -6.46
N ILE A 42 -13.27 -3.18 -5.48
CA ILE A 42 -13.71 -2.82 -4.13
C ILE A 42 -12.66 -1.96 -3.42
N LEU A 43 -11.40 -2.38 -3.42
CA LEU A 43 -10.34 -1.65 -2.72
C LEU A 43 -10.00 -0.34 -3.46
N GLY A 44 -10.02 -0.34 -4.78
CA GLY A 44 -9.82 0.85 -5.58
C GLY A 44 -10.90 1.91 -5.36
N ASP A 45 -12.16 1.50 -5.24
CA ASP A 45 -13.28 2.41 -4.88
C ASP A 45 -13.06 3.08 -3.52
N ILE A 46 -12.48 2.37 -2.54
CA ILE A 46 -12.16 2.94 -1.23
C ILE A 46 -11.06 3.99 -1.38
N VAL A 47 -10.00 3.70 -2.12
CA VAL A 47 -8.91 4.66 -2.39
C VAL A 47 -9.47 5.95 -2.98
N VAL A 48 -10.30 5.85 -4.01
CA VAL A 48 -10.88 7.03 -4.69
C VAL A 48 -11.81 7.83 -3.76
N ARG A 49 -12.62 7.16 -2.95
CA ARG A 49 -13.50 7.82 -1.96
C ARG A 49 -12.73 8.56 -0.87
N GLU A 50 -11.57 8.05 -0.50
CA GLU A 50 -10.67 8.70 0.48
C GLU A 50 -9.74 9.74 -0.15
N GLU A 51 -9.99 10.14 -1.40
CA GLU A 51 -9.21 11.13 -2.16
C GLU A 51 -7.79 10.65 -2.52
N GLY A 52 -7.57 9.34 -2.56
CA GLY A 52 -6.33 8.74 -3.05
C GLY A 52 -6.33 8.56 -4.57
N GLU A 53 -5.16 8.38 -5.13
CA GLU A 53 -4.93 8.06 -6.54
C GLU A 53 -4.25 6.70 -6.68
N LEU A 54 -4.84 5.79 -7.45
CA LEU A 54 -4.23 4.52 -7.82
C LEU A 54 -3.09 4.75 -8.81
N ILE A 55 -1.92 4.22 -8.53
CA ILE A 55 -0.74 4.35 -9.40
C ILE A 55 -0.54 3.12 -10.25
N LYS A 56 -0.46 1.94 -9.64
CA LYS A 56 -0.25 0.68 -10.37
C LYS A 56 -0.69 -0.53 -9.56
N TYR A 57 -1.08 -1.58 -10.27
CA TYR A 57 -1.34 -2.89 -9.71
C TYR A 57 -0.07 -3.77 -9.76
N LEU A 58 0.12 -4.60 -8.74
CA LEU A 58 1.31 -5.42 -8.52
C LEU A 58 0.91 -6.87 -8.15
N GLY A 59 0.23 -7.55 -9.07
CA GLY A 59 -0.24 -8.91 -8.81
C GLY A 59 -1.41 -8.95 -7.84
N ASP A 60 -1.18 -9.32 -6.60
CA ASP A 60 -2.18 -9.38 -5.52
C ASP A 60 -2.19 -8.13 -4.63
N GLY A 61 -1.55 -7.06 -5.07
CA GLY A 61 -1.53 -5.77 -4.40
C GLY A 61 -1.50 -4.59 -5.36
N PHE A 62 -1.35 -3.40 -4.82
CA PHE A 62 -1.22 -2.17 -5.60
C PHE A 62 -0.53 -1.06 -4.80
N ILE A 63 -0.14 -0.02 -5.52
CA ILE A 63 0.33 1.24 -4.93
C ILE A 63 -0.70 2.32 -5.23
N CYS A 64 -1.04 3.09 -4.20
CA CYS A 64 -1.77 4.33 -4.32
C CYS A 64 -1.08 5.44 -3.53
N VAL A 65 -1.46 6.68 -3.82
CA VAL A 65 -0.90 7.87 -3.18
C VAL A 65 -1.98 8.82 -2.71
N PHE A 66 -1.63 9.59 -1.70
CA PHE A 66 -2.44 10.72 -1.22
C PHE A 66 -1.57 11.97 -1.18
N SER A 67 -2.19 13.13 -1.36
CA SER A 67 -1.47 14.40 -1.16
C SER A 67 -0.98 14.52 0.29
N THR A 68 0.17 15.16 0.49
CA THR A 68 0.65 15.51 1.85
C THR A 68 -0.41 16.30 2.61
N GLY A 69 -0.57 16.00 3.89
CA GLY A 69 -1.66 16.51 4.73
C GLY A 69 -2.90 15.62 4.76
N LEU A 70 -2.91 14.52 3.97
CA LEU A 70 -3.96 13.49 3.98
C LEU A 70 -3.49 12.17 4.61
N GLU A 71 -2.48 12.21 5.49
CA GLU A 71 -1.95 11.03 6.19
C GLU A 71 -3.06 10.28 6.93
N GLY A 72 -3.97 11.02 7.62
CA GLY A 72 -5.13 10.44 8.30
C GLY A 72 -6.10 9.75 7.36
N LYS A 73 -6.32 10.29 6.15
CA LYS A 73 -7.14 9.63 5.12
C LYS A 73 -6.48 8.36 4.58
N ALA A 74 -5.17 8.36 4.42
CA ALA A 74 -4.43 7.17 4.01
C ALA A 74 -4.58 6.04 5.05
N VAL A 75 -4.49 6.35 6.35
CA VAL A 75 -4.71 5.38 7.43
C VAL A 75 -6.17 4.92 7.47
N ALA A 76 -7.14 5.84 7.38
CA ALA A 76 -8.57 5.47 7.33
C ALA A 76 -8.88 4.59 6.11
N CYS A 77 -8.28 4.89 4.95
CA CYS A 77 -8.37 4.07 3.74
C CYS A 77 -7.85 2.65 4.00
N ALA A 78 -6.67 2.52 4.60
CA ALA A 78 -6.07 1.22 4.93
C ALA A 78 -6.96 0.39 5.85
N ILE A 79 -7.51 0.98 6.92
CA ILE A 79 -8.44 0.30 7.84
C ILE A 79 -9.66 -0.22 7.07
N ARG A 80 -10.33 0.64 6.30
CA ARG A 80 -11.51 0.25 5.51
C ARG A 80 -11.22 -0.82 4.46
N MET A 81 -10.04 -0.74 3.83
CA MET A 81 -9.62 -1.76 2.87
C MET A 81 -9.46 -3.12 3.55
N ARG A 82 -8.84 -3.17 4.74
CA ARG A 82 -8.68 -4.42 5.49
C ARG A 82 -10.03 -5.00 5.92
N GLU A 83 -10.95 -4.17 6.42
CA GLU A 83 -12.32 -4.59 6.76
C GLU A 83 -13.02 -5.22 5.54
N LYS A 84 -12.99 -4.55 4.38
CA LYS A 84 -13.60 -5.05 3.15
C LYS A 84 -12.91 -6.27 2.57
N PHE A 85 -11.60 -6.37 2.73
CA PHE A 85 -10.85 -7.55 2.33
C PHE A 85 -11.23 -8.78 3.18
N LEU A 86 -11.46 -8.62 4.48
CA LEU A 86 -11.98 -9.71 5.34
C LEU A 86 -13.36 -10.18 4.90
N GLU A 87 -14.22 -9.29 4.41
CA GLU A 87 -15.52 -9.67 3.81
C GLU A 87 -15.30 -10.51 2.52
N LEU A 88 -14.32 -10.13 1.69
CA LEU A 88 -13.96 -10.90 0.49
C LEU A 88 -13.40 -12.28 0.84
N VAL A 89 -12.52 -12.38 1.83
CA VAL A 89 -11.98 -13.66 2.32
C VAL A 89 -13.11 -14.60 2.72
N LYS A 90 -14.11 -14.11 3.46
CA LYS A 90 -15.30 -14.88 3.85
C LYS A 90 -16.15 -15.27 2.64
N LYS A 91 -16.41 -14.33 1.73
CA LYS A 91 -17.23 -14.55 0.52
C LYS A 91 -16.63 -15.62 -0.39
N TRP A 92 -15.32 -15.62 -0.53
CA TRP A 92 -14.58 -16.54 -1.40
C TRP A 92 -14.10 -17.81 -0.67
N GLU A 93 -14.49 -17.97 0.60
CA GLU A 93 -14.13 -19.12 1.45
C GLU A 93 -12.61 -19.39 1.47
N LEU A 94 -11.83 -18.30 1.52
CA LEU A 94 -10.37 -18.39 1.58
C LEU A 94 -9.89 -18.77 3.00
N PRO A 95 -8.65 -19.28 3.14
CA PRO A 95 -8.05 -19.52 4.44
C PRO A 95 -8.10 -18.27 5.34
N SER A 96 -8.42 -18.45 6.61
CA SER A 96 -8.61 -17.35 7.58
C SER A 96 -7.35 -16.51 7.84
N GLU A 97 -6.18 -17.07 7.55
CA GLU A 97 -4.88 -16.38 7.61
C GLU A 97 -4.58 -15.51 6.37
N THR A 98 -5.50 -15.48 5.38
CA THR A 98 -5.38 -14.59 4.21
C THR A 98 -5.79 -13.19 4.64
N GLU A 99 -4.85 -12.26 4.68
CA GLU A 99 -5.04 -10.89 5.16
C GLU A 99 -4.50 -9.88 4.16
N LEU A 100 -5.04 -8.66 4.18
CA LEU A 100 -4.44 -7.54 3.47
C LEU A 100 -3.36 -6.92 4.34
N GLU A 101 -2.14 -6.91 3.87
CA GLU A 101 -0.99 -6.23 4.46
C GLU A 101 -0.87 -4.83 3.85
N VAL A 102 -0.57 -3.83 4.67
CA VAL A 102 -0.49 -2.44 4.22
C VAL A 102 0.74 -1.76 4.81
N GLY A 103 1.51 -1.09 3.95
CA GLY A 103 2.62 -0.24 4.36
C GLY A 103 2.38 1.20 3.96
N ILE A 104 2.58 2.15 4.88
CA ILE A 104 2.38 3.58 4.64
C ILE A 104 3.62 4.38 5.04
N ASP A 105 4.06 5.22 4.11
CA ASP A 105 5.13 6.18 4.37
C ASP A 105 4.86 7.51 3.65
N VAL A 106 5.56 8.57 4.02
CA VAL A 106 5.44 9.90 3.42
C VAL A 106 6.80 10.46 3.02
N GLY A 107 6.89 11.01 1.82
CA GLY A 107 8.13 11.61 1.36
C GLY A 107 8.14 11.98 -0.12
N GLU A 108 9.35 12.34 -0.59
CA GLU A 108 9.59 12.77 -1.95
C GLU A 108 9.59 11.61 -2.94
N VAL A 109 8.94 11.82 -4.09
CA VAL A 109 8.94 10.91 -5.22
C VAL A 109 9.23 11.63 -6.53
N PHE A 110 9.71 10.88 -7.51
CA PHE A 110 9.76 11.28 -8.92
C PHE A 110 8.55 10.65 -9.63
N GLU A 111 7.57 11.47 -9.94
CA GLU A 111 6.39 11.06 -10.70
C GLU A 111 6.62 11.31 -12.19
N GLY A 112 6.21 10.39 -13.04
CA GLY A 112 6.35 10.54 -14.48
C GLY A 112 5.70 9.42 -15.28
N ILE A 113 5.91 9.47 -16.60
CA ILE A 113 5.51 8.42 -17.52
C ILE A 113 6.73 7.59 -17.88
N TYR A 114 6.75 6.35 -17.42
CA TYR A 114 7.87 5.44 -17.54
C TYR A 114 7.54 4.21 -18.39
N GLY A 115 8.53 3.55 -18.91
CA GLY A 115 8.41 2.28 -19.60
C GLY A 115 9.00 2.26 -21.00
N HIS A 116 8.85 1.14 -21.67
CA HIS A 116 9.29 0.95 -23.04
C HIS A 116 8.40 1.73 -24.02
N ARG A 117 8.94 2.06 -25.22
CA ARG A 117 8.20 2.81 -26.25
C ARG A 117 6.83 2.21 -26.63
N THR A 118 6.64 0.91 -26.43
CA THR A 118 5.38 0.21 -26.71
C THR A 118 4.42 0.16 -25.52
N LEU A 119 4.90 0.46 -24.31
CA LEU A 119 4.07 0.49 -23.09
C LEU A 119 4.65 1.51 -22.12
N LYS A 120 4.00 2.64 -22.00
CA LYS A 120 4.35 3.70 -21.04
C LYS A 120 3.18 3.94 -20.11
N LEU A 121 3.47 3.92 -18.82
CA LEU A 121 2.49 4.10 -17.76
C LEU A 121 2.95 5.19 -16.78
N LYS A 122 1.99 5.84 -16.12
CA LYS A 122 2.27 6.69 -14.97
C LYS A 122 2.86 5.81 -13.87
N ASP A 123 3.92 6.27 -13.26
CA ASP A 123 4.57 5.59 -12.12
C ASP A 123 5.29 6.59 -11.23
N ILE A 124 5.67 6.13 -10.04
CA ILE A 124 6.41 6.90 -9.04
C ILE A 124 7.65 6.13 -8.57
N TYR A 125 8.73 6.85 -8.32
CA TYR A 125 9.99 6.30 -7.80
C TYR A 125 10.50 7.15 -6.64
N GLY A 126 11.02 6.52 -5.61
CA GLY A 126 11.60 7.20 -4.46
C GLY A 126 11.86 6.23 -3.30
N GLU A 127 12.64 6.68 -2.33
CA GLU A 127 12.91 5.90 -1.12
C GLU A 127 11.61 5.56 -0.39
N VAL A 128 10.69 6.51 -0.30
CA VAL A 128 9.38 6.36 0.33
C VAL A 128 8.58 5.21 -0.28
N VAL A 129 8.64 5.02 -1.61
CA VAL A 129 7.96 3.90 -2.30
C VAL A 129 8.55 2.56 -1.89
N ASN A 130 9.89 2.49 -1.82
CA ASN A 130 10.60 1.28 -1.40
C ASN A 130 10.32 0.95 0.07
N LEU A 131 10.28 1.96 0.95
CA LEU A 131 9.98 1.77 2.36
C LEU A 131 8.54 1.32 2.56
N ALA A 132 7.56 1.97 1.93
CA ALA A 132 6.16 1.53 1.99
C ALA A 132 5.99 0.07 1.54
N ALA A 133 6.65 -0.33 0.44
CA ALA A 133 6.63 -1.72 -0.03
C ALA A 133 7.30 -2.68 0.96
N MET A 134 8.46 -2.31 1.53
CA MET A 134 9.15 -3.18 2.49
C MET A 134 8.35 -3.42 3.76
N ILE A 135 7.75 -2.36 4.32
CA ILE A 135 6.96 -2.49 5.55
C ILE A 135 5.56 -3.04 5.28
N GLY A 136 5.08 -2.96 4.05
CA GLY A 136 3.80 -3.51 3.60
C GLY A 136 3.76 -5.04 3.53
N HIS A 137 4.82 -5.74 3.90
CA HIS A 137 4.83 -7.19 4.15
C HIS A 137 4.76 -7.54 5.64
N HIS A 138 4.50 -6.55 6.49
CA HIS A 138 4.15 -6.78 7.89
C HIS A 138 2.63 -7.01 7.99
N ARG A 139 2.22 -8.02 8.76
CA ARG A 139 0.79 -8.28 9.00
C ARG A 139 0.15 -7.07 9.66
N GLY A 140 -0.97 -6.60 9.15
CA GLY A 140 -1.63 -5.41 9.63
C GLY A 140 -1.31 -4.16 8.79
N ILE A 141 -1.38 -3.00 9.42
CA ILE A 141 -1.07 -1.70 8.82
C ILE A 141 0.20 -1.18 9.47
N ALA A 142 1.33 -1.32 8.77
CA ALA A 142 2.62 -0.81 9.23
C ALA A 142 2.86 0.61 8.71
N VAL A 143 3.34 1.47 9.58
CA VAL A 143 3.67 2.86 9.23
C VAL A 143 5.07 3.22 9.71
N THR A 144 5.72 4.14 9.01
CA THR A 144 7.01 4.71 9.46
C THR A 144 6.82 5.69 10.61
N GLU A 145 7.91 6.04 11.29
CA GLU A 145 7.89 7.05 12.36
C GLU A 145 7.34 8.41 11.85
N ARG A 146 7.54 8.75 10.59
CA ARG A 146 7.01 10.00 9.98
C ARG A 146 5.48 10.04 10.00
N ILE A 147 4.84 8.96 9.65
CA ILE A 147 3.36 8.83 9.71
C ILE A 147 2.89 8.78 11.16
N TYR A 148 3.56 7.99 12.01
CA TYR A 148 3.24 7.93 13.44
C TYR A 148 3.28 9.31 14.08
N GLU A 149 4.35 10.09 13.91
CA GLU A 149 4.48 11.42 14.51
C GLU A 149 3.40 12.40 14.06
N SER A 150 2.92 12.27 12.83
CA SER A 150 1.83 13.13 12.32
C SER A 150 0.44 12.74 12.84
N LEU A 151 0.25 11.50 13.32
CA LEU A 151 -1.08 10.95 13.64
C LEU A 151 -1.21 10.36 15.05
N LYS A 152 -0.18 10.41 15.89
CA LYS A 152 -0.15 9.78 17.21
C LYS A 152 -1.22 10.27 18.19
N ASP A 153 -1.77 11.46 17.94
CA ASP A 153 -2.85 12.05 18.74
C ASP A 153 -4.26 11.70 18.19
N GLU A 154 -4.33 11.12 16.99
CA GLU A 154 -5.58 10.80 16.30
C GLU A 154 -5.87 9.30 16.26
N TYR A 155 -4.82 8.47 16.19
CA TYR A 155 -4.89 7.02 16.07
C TYR A 155 -4.10 6.33 17.19
N SER A 156 -4.50 5.09 17.49
CA SER A 156 -3.73 4.23 18.39
C SER A 156 -2.66 3.46 17.63
N PHE A 157 -1.46 3.41 18.19
CA PHE A 157 -0.33 2.72 17.56
C PHE A 157 0.37 1.80 18.54
N GLN A 158 0.86 0.68 18.03
CA GLN A 158 1.76 -0.21 18.74
C GLN A 158 3.14 -0.18 18.08
N ARG A 159 4.20 -0.11 18.91
CA ARG A 159 5.57 -0.19 18.40
C ARG A 159 5.87 -1.58 17.86
N ILE A 160 6.41 -1.64 16.63
CA ILE A 160 6.97 -2.86 16.04
C ILE A 160 8.49 -2.88 16.23
N LEU A 161 9.12 -4.02 15.96
CA LEU A 161 10.58 -4.14 15.97
C LEU A 161 11.19 -3.26 14.88
N ASP A 162 12.32 -2.63 15.23
CA ASP A 162 13.08 -1.80 14.29
C ASP A 162 13.59 -2.63 13.11
N MET A 163 13.44 -2.09 11.91
CA MET A 163 13.88 -2.74 10.67
C MET A 163 15.21 -2.15 10.22
N LYS A 164 16.21 -3.01 10.00
CA LYS A 164 17.47 -2.60 9.37
C LYS A 164 17.27 -2.46 7.86
N VAL A 165 17.57 -1.28 7.33
CA VAL A 165 17.50 -0.96 5.91
C VAL A 165 18.92 -0.82 5.38
N LYS A 166 19.27 -1.50 4.28
CA LYS A 166 20.63 -1.59 3.78
C LYS A 166 21.29 -0.25 3.44
N TRP A 167 20.50 0.78 3.14
CA TRP A 167 20.97 2.11 2.75
C TRP A 167 20.79 3.18 3.84
N GLN A 168 20.37 2.79 5.04
CA GLN A 168 20.25 3.69 6.19
C GLN A 168 21.19 3.24 7.30
N TYR A 169 21.83 4.20 7.98
CA TYR A 169 22.71 3.92 9.12
C TYR A 169 21.92 3.51 10.38
N GLU A 170 20.80 4.21 10.63
CA GLU A 170 19.94 3.94 11.77
C GLU A 170 18.80 2.97 11.38
N PRO A 171 18.42 2.06 12.26
CA PRO A 171 17.26 1.22 12.02
C PRO A 171 16.00 2.06 11.86
N LEU A 172 15.15 1.66 10.91
CA LEU A 172 13.85 2.27 10.67
C LEU A 172 12.91 1.92 11.82
N LYS A 173 12.39 2.93 12.50
CA LYS A 173 11.37 2.75 13.52
C LYS A 173 10.01 2.58 12.88
N LEU A 174 9.31 1.53 13.27
CA LEU A 174 8.03 1.14 12.71
C LEU A 174 6.96 1.06 13.79
N TRP A 175 5.74 1.36 13.35
CA TRP A 175 4.55 1.33 14.16
C TRP A 175 3.44 0.58 13.43
N GLU A 176 2.60 -0.11 14.16
CA GLU A 176 1.39 -0.74 13.64
C GLU A 176 0.19 0.07 14.11
N VAL A 177 -0.75 0.34 13.19
CA VAL A 177 -2.04 0.94 13.54
C VAL A 177 -2.87 -0.10 14.28
N VAL A 178 -3.34 0.24 15.49
CA VAL A 178 -4.25 -0.62 16.27
C VAL A 178 -5.67 -0.35 15.82
N GLU A 179 -6.29 -1.38 15.23
CA GLU A 179 -7.68 -1.34 14.71
C GLU A 179 -8.72 -1.58 15.82
#